data_cc0710c34746fd8aa422b3e73db7c6d2
#
_entry.id   cc0710c34746fd8aa422b3e73db7c6d2
#
_cell.length_a   1.000
_cell.length_b   1.000
_cell.length_c   1.000
_cell.angle_alpha   90.00
_cell.angle_beta   90.00
_cell.angle_gamma   90.00
#
_symmetry.space_group_name_H-M   'P 1'
#
loop_
_entity.id
_entity.type
_entity.pdbx_description
1 polymer ?
#
loop_
_entity_poly.entity_id
_entity_poly.type
_entity_poly.pdbx_seq_one_letter_code
_entity_poly.pdbx_strand_id
1 'polypeptide(L)'
;MDELELIERAKEGNKSALNTLLTQNFPILKGYIIKITGSPDVAQDVIQEALLKAVLNIKKFNPKAKFSTWLITIGTNVYRDMLRKTKRIVPLEEDIIAEDYNTEKIVMSNMEYKEILDILNSMPYEKKAVFILKHYYNYKYEEIAKILNCPIGTVRSRLHNCIKNIISELERKDMMR
;
A
#
# COMPACT_ATOMS: atom_id res chain seq x y z
N MET A 1 11.39 -8.71 24.08
CA MET A 1 11.19 -7.24 24.13
C MET A 1 9.97 -6.94 23.31
N ASP A 2 8.98 -6.31 23.92
CA ASP A 2 7.71 -5.94 23.26
C ASP A 2 7.94 -4.79 22.26
N GLU A 3 7.09 -4.71 21.21
CA GLU A 3 7.18 -3.65 20.18
C GLU A 3 7.10 -2.25 20.81
N LEU A 4 6.25 -2.07 21.82
CA LEU A 4 6.10 -0.77 22.50
C LEU A 4 7.40 -0.35 23.22
N GLU A 5 8.05 -1.26 23.93
CA GLU A 5 9.33 -0.99 24.59
C GLU A 5 10.43 -0.62 23.58
N LEU A 6 10.48 -1.33 22.45
CA LEU A 6 11.42 -1.01 21.36
C LEU A 6 11.16 0.39 20.80
N ILE A 7 9.90 0.76 20.63
CA ILE A 7 9.50 2.08 20.12
C ILE A 7 9.97 3.19 21.08
N GLU A 8 9.70 3.05 22.37
CA GLU A 8 10.11 4.05 23.38
C GLU A 8 11.62 4.24 23.39
N ARG A 9 12.38 3.14 23.46
CA ARG A 9 13.85 3.19 23.41
C ARG A 9 14.39 3.79 22.12
N ALA A 10 13.76 3.47 20.98
CA ALA A 10 14.14 4.06 19.69
C ALA A 10 13.90 5.57 19.66
N LYS A 11 12.79 6.05 20.23
CA LYS A 11 12.48 7.49 20.36
C LYS A 11 13.46 8.22 21.29
N GLU A 12 14.01 7.54 22.29
CA GLU A 12 15.07 8.05 23.16
C GLU A 12 16.46 8.05 22.51
N GLY A 13 16.57 7.54 21.29
CA GLY A 13 17.81 7.54 20.52
C GLY A 13 18.58 6.21 20.56
N ASN A 14 18.00 5.15 21.10
CA ASN A 14 18.64 3.83 21.10
C ASN A 14 18.65 3.24 19.68
N LYS A 15 19.83 3.26 19.06
CA LYS A 15 20.05 2.80 17.69
C LYS A 15 19.76 1.30 17.51
N SER A 16 20.07 0.48 18.52
CA SER A 16 19.83 -0.97 18.47
C SER A 16 18.33 -1.27 18.46
N ALA A 17 17.55 -0.61 19.31
CA ALA A 17 16.09 -0.74 19.35
C ALA A 17 15.47 -0.32 18.01
N LEU A 18 15.91 0.80 17.44
CA LEU A 18 15.44 1.27 16.13
C LEU A 18 15.78 0.28 15.01
N ASN A 19 17.00 -0.25 15.00
CA ASN A 19 17.42 -1.25 14.02
C ASN A 19 16.58 -2.53 14.13
N THR A 20 16.28 -2.98 15.34
CA THR A 20 15.41 -4.15 15.57
C THR A 20 14.01 -3.90 15.01
N LEU A 21 13.40 -2.75 15.30
CA LEU A 21 12.08 -2.37 14.76
C LEU A 21 12.06 -2.36 13.24
N LEU A 22 13.04 -1.73 12.62
CA LEU A 22 13.14 -1.66 11.17
C LEU A 22 13.32 -3.04 10.56
N THR A 23 14.19 -3.87 11.11
CA THR A 23 14.46 -5.23 10.61
C THR A 23 13.22 -6.12 10.71
N GLN A 24 12.50 -6.07 11.82
CA GLN A 24 11.28 -6.86 12.02
C GLN A 24 10.15 -6.46 11.05
N ASN A 25 10.06 -5.17 10.70
CA ASN A 25 9.00 -4.65 9.85
C ASN A 25 9.42 -4.48 8.37
N PHE A 26 10.69 -4.72 8.04
CA PHE A 26 11.23 -4.63 6.68
C PHE A 26 10.50 -5.55 5.67
N PRO A 27 10.21 -6.84 5.99
CA PRO A 27 9.54 -7.72 5.04
C PRO A 27 8.17 -7.21 4.60
N ILE A 28 7.38 -6.63 5.50
CA ILE A 28 6.05 -6.09 5.16
C ILE A 28 6.17 -4.83 4.31
N LEU A 29 7.09 -3.92 4.64
CA LEU A 29 7.37 -2.73 3.85
C LEU A 29 7.82 -3.13 2.43
N LYS A 30 8.83 -4.00 2.33
CA LYS A 30 9.38 -4.47 1.05
C LYS A 30 8.30 -5.12 0.20
N GLY A 31 7.54 -6.05 0.77
CA GLY A 31 6.47 -6.75 0.06
C GLY A 31 5.39 -5.80 -0.47
N TYR A 32 5.02 -4.80 0.32
CA TYR A 32 4.05 -3.79 -0.08
C TYR A 32 4.59 -2.89 -1.21
N ILE A 33 5.80 -2.34 -1.04
CA ILE A 33 6.38 -1.42 -2.03
C ILE A 33 6.62 -2.11 -3.37
N ILE A 34 7.12 -3.35 -3.39
CA ILE A 34 7.27 -4.12 -4.63
C ILE A 34 5.92 -4.26 -5.35
N LYS A 35 4.84 -4.57 -4.62
CA LYS A 35 3.52 -4.74 -5.22
C LYS A 35 2.95 -3.45 -5.79
N ILE A 36 3.11 -2.31 -5.09
CA ILE A 36 2.55 -1.04 -5.57
C ILE A 36 3.36 -0.42 -6.70
N THR A 37 4.68 -0.61 -6.73
CA THR A 37 5.54 -0.06 -7.79
C THR A 37 5.51 -0.91 -9.05
N GLY A 38 5.42 -2.23 -8.91
CA GLY A 38 5.53 -3.19 -10.02
C GLY A 38 6.92 -3.23 -10.65
N SER A 39 7.92 -2.56 -10.07
CA SER A 39 9.31 -2.48 -10.55
C SER A 39 10.28 -2.66 -9.39
N PRO A 40 11.18 -3.66 -9.44
CA PRO A 40 12.18 -3.89 -8.39
C PRO A 40 13.10 -2.69 -8.16
N ASP A 41 13.53 -2.02 -9.22
CA ASP A 41 14.45 -0.88 -9.12
C ASP A 41 13.77 0.31 -8.46
N VAL A 42 12.57 0.65 -8.91
CA VAL A 42 11.76 1.71 -8.27
C VAL A 42 11.45 1.35 -6.81
N ALA A 43 11.14 0.08 -6.54
CA ALA A 43 10.87 -0.37 -5.18
C ALA A 43 12.08 -0.17 -4.27
N GLN A 44 13.28 -0.47 -4.74
CA GLN A 44 14.52 -0.29 -3.98
C GLN A 44 14.72 1.16 -3.58
N ASP A 45 14.57 2.09 -4.51
CA ASP A 45 14.71 3.53 -4.25
C ASP A 45 13.69 4.03 -3.23
N VAL A 46 12.42 3.64 -3.40
CA VAL A 46 11.34 4.00 -2.48
C VAL A 46 11.58 3.43 -1.08
N ILE A 47 12.04 2.19 -0.97
CA ILE A 47 12.34 1.55 0.32
C ILE A 47 13.48 2.27 1.03
N GLN A 48 14.57 2.57 0.35
CA GLN A 48 15.71 3.30 0.94
C GLN A 48 15.28 4.65 1.48
N GLU A 49 14.56 5.43 0.69
CA GLU A 49 14.07 6.75 1.10
C GLU A 49 13.05 6.63 2.25
N ALA A 50 12.19 5.62 2.24
CA ALA A 50 11.21 5.38 3.30
C ALA A 50 11.90 5.03 4.63
N LEU A 51 12.91 4.18 4.60
CA LEU A 51 13.69 3.82 5.80
C LEU A 51 14.44 5.03 6.35
N LEU A 52 15.07 5.84 5.49
CA LEU A 52 15.72 7.08 5.89
C LEU A 52 14.74 8.03 6.58
N LYS A 53 13.56 8.25 5.98
CA LYS A 53 12.51 9.08 6.57
C LYS A 53 12.00 8.51 7.90
N ALA A 54 11.90 7.18 8.04
CA ALA A 54 11.52 6.55 9.29
C ALA A 54 12.55 6.80 10.39
N VAL A 55 13.84 6.65 10.09
CA VAL A 55 14.92 6.94 11.04
C VAL A 55 14.88 8.39 11.52
N LEU A 56 14.75 9.34 10.58
CA LEU A 56 14.73 10.76 10.88
C LEU A 56 13.47 11.22 11.66
N ASN A 57 12.36 10.48 11.52
CA ASN A 57 11.08 10.87 12.11
C ASN A 57 10.58 9.94 13.22
N ILE A 58 11.40 9.02 13.72
CA ILE A 58 10.99 8.08 14.77
C ILE A 58 10.40 8.76 16.00
N LYS A 59 10.95 9.91 16.40
CA LYS A 59 10.45 10.71 17.53
C LYS A 59 9.01 11.20 17.36
N LYS A 60 8.54 11.33 16.10
CA LYS A 60 7.18 11.77 15.77
C LYS A 60 6.19 10.61 15.67
N PHE A 61 6.67 9.38 15.76
CA PHE A 61 5.80 8.21 15.69
C PHE A 61 4.81 8.17 16.87
N ASN A 62 3.53 7.96 16.58
CA ASN A 62 2.50 7.81 17.59
C ASN A 62 2.22 6.31 17.81
N PRO A 63 2.48 5.75 19.00
CA PRO A 63 2.33 4.32 19.28
C PRO A 63 0.86 3.81 19.29
N LYS A 64 -0.13 4.69 19.07
CA LYS A 64 -1.53 4.28 18.83
C LYS A 64 -1.72 3.54 17.50
N ALA A 65 -0.79 3.64 16.58
CA ALA A 65 -0.76 2.89 15.32
C ALA A 65 0.33 1.80 15.39
N LYS A 66 0.15 0.71 14.63
CA LYS A 66 1.20 -0.29 14.45
C LYS A 66 2.40 0.33 13.74
N PHE A 67 3.61 -0.04 14.13
CA PHE A 67 4.83 0.47 13.50
C PHE A 67 4.89 0.13 12.01
N SER A 68 4.45 -1.08 11.63
CA SER A 68 4.34 -1.49 10.22
C SER A 68 3.41 -0.58 9.40
N THR A 69 2.26 -0.18 9.96
CA THR A 69 1.32 0.74 9.29
C THR A 69 1.95 2.10 9.05
N TRP A 70 2.70 2.60 10.02
CA TRP A 70 3.43 3.86 9.88
C TRP A 70 4.52 3.79 8.80
N LEU A 71 5.29 2.71 8.75
CA LEU A 71 6.28 2.48 7.68
C LEU A 71 5.62 2.41 6.30
N ILE A 72 4.52 1.68 6.16
CA ILE A 72 3.74 1.60 4.91
C ILE A 72 3.26 3.00 4.51
N THR A 73 2.79 3.82 5.46
CA THR A 73 2.36 5.19 5.18
C THR A 73 3.52 6.04 4.66
N ILE A 74 4.70 5.93 5.26
CA ILE A 74 5.90 6.64 4.79
C ILE A 74 6.25 6.19 3.37
N GLY A 75 6.31 4.88 3.11
CA GLY A 75 6.63 4.32 1.80
C GLY A 75 5.62 4.74 0.72
N THR A 76 4.33 4.74 1.06
CA THR A 76 3.26 5.21 0.17
C THR A 76 3.46 6.68 -0.20
N ASN A 77 3.77 7.53 0.78
CA ASN A 77 4.01 8.96 0.54
C ASN A 77 5.25 9.19 -0.33
N VAL A 78 6.34 8.46 -0.08
CA VAL A 78 7.56 8.52 -0.89
C VAL A 78 7.25 8.17 -2.35
N TYR A 79 6.55 7.06 -2.58
CA TYR A 79 6.19 6.63 -3.94
C TYR A 79 5.27 7.63 -4.63
N ARG A 80 4.26 8.14 -3.93
CA ARG A 80 3.36 9.17 -4.46
C ARG A 80 4.11 10.45 -4.84
N ASP A 81 5.04 10.91 -4.01
CA ASP A 81 5.84 12.10 -4.29
C ASP A 81 6.78 11.86 -5.50
N MET A 82 7.34 10.66 -5.63
CA MET A 82 8.10 10.25 -6.80
C MET A 82 7.25 10.28 -8.07
N LEU A 83 6.04 9.73 -8.04
CA LEU A 83 5.11 9.76 -9.17
C LEU A 83 4.73 11.20 -9.57
N ARG A 84 4.53 12.08 -8.60
CA ARG A 84 4.24 13.50 -8.87
C ARG A 84 5.40 14.22 -9.57
N LYS A 85 6.63 13.85 -9.25
CA LYS A 85 7.83 14.42 -9.91
C LYS A 85 8.02 13.89 -11.33
N THR A 86 7.67 12.63 -11.58
CA THR A 86 7.86 11.97 -12.87
C THR A 86 6.68 12.13 -13.83
N LYS A 87 5.46 12.24 -13.29
CA LYS A 87 4.25 12.51 -14.07
C LYS A 87 3.93 14.00 -14.00
N ARG A 88 3.93 14.67 -15.15
CA ARG A 88 3.05 15.82 -15.34
C ARG A 88 1.64 15.31 -15.13
N ILE A 89 1.02 15.73 -14.03
CA ILE A 89 -0.22 15.24 -13.47
C ILE A 89 -1.30 15.15 -14.55
N VAL A 90 -1.75 13.95 -14.87
CA VAL A 90 -3.07 13.75 -15.49
C VAL A 90 -4.06 13.83 -14.34
N PRO A 91 -5.06 14.71 -14.36
CA PRO A 91 -6.12 14.77 -13.34
C PRO A 91 -6.79 13.40 -13.26
N LEU A 92 -6.88 12.84 -12.06
CA LEU A 92 -7.72 11.66 -11.81
C LEU A 92 -9.18 12.11 -12.00
N GLU A 93 -9.91 11.42 -12.86
CA GLU A 93 -11.37 11.52 -12.88
C GLU A 93 -11.88 11.19 -11.47
N GLU A 94 -12.71 12.07 -10.90
CA GLU A 94 -13.34 11.84 -9.61
C GLU A 94 -14.18 10.57 -9.68
N ASP A 95 -13.79 9.56 -8.89
CA ASP A 95 -14.53 8.31 -8.78
C ASP A 95 -15.91 8.58 -8.19
N ILE A 96 -16.95 8.30 -8.96
CA ILE A 96 -18.35 8.38 -8.53
C ILE A 96 -18.54 7.45 -7.34
N ILE A 97 -19.19 7.95 -6.29
CA ILE A 97 -19.51 7.20 -5.07
C ILE A 97 -20.34 5.97 -5.47
N ALA A 98 -19.78 4.78 -5.33
CA ALA A 98 -20.50 3.55 -5.57
C ALA A 98 -21.25 3.13 -4.30
N GLU A 99 -22.53 2.79 -4.45
CA GLU A 99 -23.33 2.14 -3.43
C GLU A 99 -22.76 0.76 -3.05
N ASP A 100 -23.07 0.32 -1.83
CA ASP A 100 -22.57 -0.85 -1.14
C ASP A 100 -22.69 -2.13 -2.00
N TYR A 101 -21.56 -2.63 -2.51
CA TYR A 101 -21.52 -3.94 -3.15
C TYR A 101 -20.79 -4.94 -2.26
N ASN A 102 -21.48 -6.04 -1.97
CA ASN A 102 -20.99 -7.21 -1.27
C ASN A 102 -19.76 -7.78 -2.00
N THR A 103 -18.60 -7.64 -1.39
CA THR A 103 -17.34 -8.14 -1.96
C THR A 103 -17.30 -9.66 -1.76
N GLU A 104 -17.80 -10.42 -2.73
CA GLU A 104 -17.61 -11.86 -2.76
C GLU A 104 -16.11 -12.18 -2.74
N LYS A 105 -15.74 -13.14 -1.89
CA LYS A 105 -14.38 -13.64 -1.76
C LYS A 105 -13.88 -14.12 -3.12
N ILE A 106 -12.95 -13.39 -3.71
CA ILE A 106 -12.15 -13.91 -4.83
C ILE A 106 -11.22 -14.96 -4.23
N VAL A 107 -11.60 -16.24 -4.41
CA VAL A 107 -10.74 -17.38 -4.06
C VAL A 107 -9.70 -17.48 -5.17
N MET A 108 -8.49 -17.05 -4.86
CA MET A 108 -7.40 -16.95 -5.84
C MET A 108 -6.61 -18.26 -5.89
N SER A 109 -6.57 -18.90 -7.06
CA SER A 109 -5.55 -19.90 -7.37
C SER A 109 -4.21 -19.25 -7.74
N ASN A 110 -3.09 -19.98 -7.65
CA ASN A 110 -1.76 -19.40 -7.94
C ASN A 110 -1.60 -18.87 -9.38
N MET A 111 -2.38 -19.38 -10.34
CA MET A 111 -2.36 -18.91 -11.74
C MET A 111 -3.12 -17.60 -11.90
N GLU A 112 -4.27 -17.48 -11.27
CA GLU A 112 -5.09 -16.26 -11.26
C GLU A 112 -4.36 -15.10 -10.59
N TYR A 113 -3.50 -15.39 -9.60
CA TYR A 113 -2.71 -14.39 -8.88
C TYR A 113 -1.80 -13.57 -9.81
N LYS A 114 -1.06 -14.21 -10.69
CA LYS A 114 -0.17 -13.51 -11.64
C LYS A 114 -0.95 -12.65 -12.62
N GLU A 115 -2.06 -13.18 -13.13
CA GLU A 115 -2.93 -12.43 -14.06
C GLU A 115 -3.53 -11.18 -13.37
N ILE A 116 -3.95 -11.30 -12.12
CA ILE A 116 -4.46 -10.17 -11.33
C ILE A 116 -3.37 -9.14 -11.10
N LEU A 117 -2.14 -9.55 -10.79
CA LEU A 117 -1.02 -8.61 -10.63
C LEU A 117 -0.72 -7.86 -11.93
N ASP A 118 -0.77 -8.52 -13.07
CA ASP A 118 -0.55 -7.89 -14.37
C ASP A 118 -1.64 -6.85 -14.67
N ILE A 119 -2.90 -7.17 -14.37
CA ILE A 119 -4.02 -6.23 -14.49
C ILE A 119 -3.83 -5.04 -13.52
N LEU A 120 -3.48 -5.30 -12.27
CA LEU A 120 -3.22 -4.26 -11.27
C LEU A 120 -2.06 -3.34 -11.69
N ASN A 121 -1.03 -3.87 -12.35
CA ASN A 121 0.10 -3.08 -12.82
C ASN A 121 -0.27 -2.11 -13.95
N SER A 122 -1.35 -2.35 -14.68
CA SER A 122 -1.88 -1.42 -15.69
C SER A 122 -2.75 -0.30 -15.10
N MET A 123 -3.13 -0.39 -13.82
CA MET A 123 -3.99 0.60 -13.17
C MET A 123 -3.21 1.74 -12.52
N PRO A 124 -3.85 2.91 -12.30
CA PRO A 124 -3.31 3.96 -11.44
C PRO A 124 -2.97 3.42 -10.05
N TYR A 125 -1.87 3.94 -9.46
CA TYR A 125 -1.36 3.41 -8.18
C TYR A 125 -2.38 3.49 -7.05
N GLU A 126 -3.25 4.49 -7.04
CA GLU A 126 -4.27 4.71 -6.02
C GLU A 126 -5.29 3.55 -5.97
N LYS A 127 -5.72 3.04 -7.13
CA LYS A 127 -6.63 1.88 -7.21
C LYS A 127 -5.91 0.61 -6.81
N LYS A 128 -4.68 0.42 -7.32
CA LYS A 128 -3.82 -0.71 -6.98
C LYS A 128 -3.51 -0.75 -5.48
N ALA A 129 -3.15 0.39 -4.86
CA ALA A 129 -2.82 0.47 -3.45
C ALA A 129 -3.99 0.08 -2.55
N VAL A 130 -5.21 0.55 -2.84
CA VAL A 130 -6.41 0.17 -2.08
C VAL A 130 -6.64 -1.34 -2.13
N PHE A 131 -6.53 -1.95 -3.32
CA PHE A 131 -6.70 -3.40 -3.47
C PHE A 131 -5.64 -4.18 -2.69
N ILE A 132 -4.36 -3.81 -2.81
CA ILE A 132 -3.26 -4.48 -2.12
C ILE A 132 -3.42 -4.36 -0.61
N LEU A 133 -3.68 -3.18 -0.08
CA LEU A 133 -3.86 -2.97 1.36
C LEU A 133 -5.06 -3.76 1.90
N LYS A 134 -6.16 -3.85 1.14
CA LYS A 134 -7.35 -4.59 1.56
C LYS A 134 -7.15 -6.09 1.47
N HIS A 135 -6.73 -6.62 0.32
CA HIS A 135 -6.75 -8.06 0.05
C HIS A 135 -5.47 -8.80 0.47
N TYR A 136 -4.29 -8.15 0.41
CA TYR A 136 -3.03 -8.77 0.83
C TYR A 136 -2.70 -8.52 2.29
N TYR A 137 -3.02 -7.31 2.80
CA TYR A 137 -2.64 -6.91 4.16
C TYR A 137 -3.82 -6.82 5.10
N ASN A 138 -5.04 -7.06 4.61
CA ASN A 138 -6.29 -7.10 5.39
C ASN A 138 -6.53 -5.85 6.25
N TYR A 139 -6.09 -4.68 5.78
CA TYR A 139 -6.36 -3.42 6.46
C TYR A 139 -7.85 -3.08 6.43
N LYS A 140 -8.34 -2.42 7.48
CA LYS A 140 -9.69 -1.85 7.53
C LYS A 140 -9.76 -0.60 6.63
N TYR A 141 -10.95 -0.27 6.16
CA TYR A 141 -11.15 0.92 5.29
C TYR A 141 -10.64 2.22 5.94
N GLU A 142 -10.84 2.36 7.26
CA GLU A 142 -10.37 3.51 8.03
C GLU A 142 -8.84 3.61 8.07
N GLU A 143 -8.16 2.47 8.13
CA GLU A 143 -6.70 2.40 8.11
C GLU A 143 -6.17 2.75 6.71
N ILE A 144 -6.79 2.18 5.66
CA ILE A 144 -6.46 2.48 4.26
C ILE A 144 -6.65 3.97 3.96
N ALA A 145 -7.76 4.55 4.42
CA ALA A 145 -8.05 5.98 4.27
C ALA A 145 -6.94 6.85 4.89
N LYS A 146 -6.44 6.47 6.07
CA LYS A 146 -5.31 7.15 6.72
C LYS A 146 -3.99 6.97 5.96
N ILE A 147 -3.67 5.74 5.53
CA ILE A 147 -2.45 5.44 4.76
C ILE A 147 -2.42 6.24 3.45
N LEU A 148 -3.54 6.27 2.73
CA LEU A 148 -3.64 6.93 1.43
C LEU A 148 -4.00 8.41 1.52
N ASN A 149 -4.26 8.91 2.73
CA ASN A 149 -4.70 10.29 2.99
C ASN A 149 -5.89 10.70 2.12
N CYS A 150 -6.97 9.91 2.15
CA CYS A 150 -8.20 10.15 1.41
C CYS A 150 -9.44 9.76 2.24
N PRO A 151 -10.64 10.25 1.88
CA PRO A 151 -11.89 9.87 2.55
C PRO A 151 -12.18 8.36 2.43
N ILE A 152 -12.89 7.78 3.43
CA ILE A 152 -13.29 6.36 3.41
C ILE A 152 -14.18 6.06 2.19
N GLY A 153 -15.04 6.98 1.79
CA GLY A 153 -15.86 6.86 0.58
C GLY A 153 -15.01 6.69 -0.68
N THR A 154 -13.89 7.41 -0.77
CA THR A 154 -12.91 7.28 -1.86
C THR A 154 -12.23 5.89 -1.85
N VAL A 155 -11.92 5.35 -0.65
CA VAL A 155 -11.37 3.99 -0.54
C VAL A 155 -12.36 2.97 -1.09
N ARG A 156 -13.64 3.08 -0.71
CA ARG A 156 -14.70 2.17 -1.17
C ARG A 156 -14.90 2.24 -2.67
N SER A 157 -15.02 3.43 -3.24
CA SER A 157 -15.22 3.61 -4.69
C SER A 157 -14.00 3.12 -5.49
N ARG A 158 -12.78 3.43 -5.05
CA ARG A 158 -11.56 2.94 -5.70
C ARG A 158 -11.46 1.41 -5.66
N LEU A 159 -11.79 0.78 -4.54
CA LEU A 159 -11.79 -0.67 -4.42
C LEU A 159 -12.84 -1.31 -5.34
N HIS A 160 -14.06 -0.79 -5.33
CA HIS A 160 -15.14 -1.25 -6.21
C HIS A 160 -14.72 -1.17 -7.69
N ASN A 161 -14.24 -0.03 -8.13
CA ASN A 161 -13.79 0.18 -9.51
C ASN A 161 -12.59 -0.70 -9.87
N CYS A 162 -11.67 -0.93 -8.93
CA CYS A 162 -10.54 -1.84 -9.11
C CYS A 162 -11.03 -3.28 -9.36
N ILE A 163 -11.93 -3.79 -8.51
CA ILE A 163 -12.48 -5.15 -8.63
C ILE A 163 -13.26 -5.29 -9.93
N LYS A 164 -14.11 -4.31 -10.27
CA LYS A 164 -14.87 -4.31 -11.53
C LYS A 164 -13.94 -4.40 -12.75
N ASN A 165 -12.84 -3.64 -12.75
CA ASN A 165 -11.86 -3.69 -13.83
C ASN A 165 -11.14 -5.06 -13.89
N ILE A 166 -10.79 -5.64 -12.75
CA ILE A 166 -10.17 -6.98 -12.72
C ILE A 166 -11.11 -8.01 -13.34
N ILE A 167 -12.37 -8.06 -12.92
CA ILE A 167 -13.37 -9.00 -13.46
C ILE A 167 -13.52 -8.82 -14.97
N SER A 168 -13.72 -7.58 -15.44
CA SER A 168 -13.89 -7.29 -16.86
C SER A 168 -12.69 -7.72 -17.71
N GLU A 169 -11.45 -7.52 -17.21
CA GLU A 169 -10.25 -7.93 -17.93
C GLU A 169 -10.05 -9.45 -17.93
N LEU A 170 -10.42 -10.14 -16.86
CA LEU A 170 -10.38 -11.61 -16.81
C LEU A 170 -11.41 -12.22 -17.78
N GLU A 171 -12.65 -11.73 -17.77
CA GLU A 171 -13.70 -12.16 -18.71
C GLU A 171 -13.29 -11.94 -20.17
N ARG A 172 -12.68 -10.79 -20.48
CA ARG A 172 -12.16 -10.51 -21.83
C ARG A 172 -11.07 -11.49 -22.24
N LYS A 173 -10.17 -11.85 -21.34
CA LYS A 173 -9.11 -12.82 -21.62
C LYS A 173 -9.66 -14.25 -21.84
N ASP A 174 -10.68 -14.63 -21.07
CA ASP A 174 -11.31 -15.96 -21.22
C ASP A 174 -12.09 -16.09 -22.54
N MET A 175 -12.71 -15.03 -23.03
CA MET A 175 -13.37 -15.02 -24.35
C MET A 175 -12.37 -15.08 -25.52
N MET A 176 -11.09 -14.79 -25.30
CA MET A 176 -10.05 -14.83 -26.33
C MET A 176 -9.24 -16.15 -26.34
N ARG A 177 -9.50 -17.07 -25.39
CA ARG A 177 -8.90 -18.41 -25.30
C ARG A 177 -9.77 -19.45 -26.00
#